data_3212b5e8150be74cea648118b05d1ab9
#
_entry.id   3212b5e8150be74cea648118b05d1ab9
#
_cell.length_a   1.000
_cell.length_b   1.000
_cell.length_c   1.000
_cell.angle_alpha   90.00
_cell.angle_beta   90.00
_cell.angle_gamma   90.00
#
_symmetry.space_group_name_H-M   'P 1'
#
loop_
_entity.id
_entity.type
_entity.pdbx_description
1 polymer ?
#
loop_
_entity_poly.entity_id
_entity_poly.type
_entity_poly.pdbx_seq_one_letter_code
_entity_poly.pdbx_strand_id
1 'polypeptide(L)'
;MKQKIYFQLAAMNIGGVEKSWLNLVNTIDRDKYEIHLGLVKPQGGYMSYIPNDVTVHQVDCYDKFRSEINDPPQVVLKNLFHQRRYLYALVLFILYFIGKFSKNRHLFYRYITRNVPVEPEEYDIAIAYAGPSQMIDYYVCKKIKAKRKFGWIHFDITKFGIDRGMTRALYHNYERIFVVSETAKQRFDEVFPKFRDKTEVRYNIVSTQQVRSMANEGESFHDQYPGTRILTVGRISAEKGQMEAIRALRILIDRGYDVKWYFVGGGNMTEPCIKLASELGIAQHVVMLGTKANPYGYMRDCDIYMQPSRHEGYCITLAEARCFDKPIVATCFTGAEEQLANHPKNAVTGMTPEEMAEGIARFLKR
;
A
#
# COMPACT_ATOMS: atom_id res chain seq x y z
N MET A 1 -27.01 -8.29 -20.35
CA MET A 1 -26.48 -8.63 -19.01
C MET A 1 -25.22 -7.82 -18.74
N LYS A 2 -25.04 -7.32 -17.53
CA LYS A 2 -23.81 -6.64 -17.13
C LYS A 2 -22.67 -7.67 -17.06
N GLN A 3 -21.46 -7.24 -17.37
CA GLN A 3 -20.26 -8.07 -17.17
C GLN A 3 -19.88 -8.06 -15.68
N LYS A 4 -19.51 -9.21 -15.13
CA LYS A 4 -19.12 -9.35 -13.74
C LYS A 4 -17.61 -9.18 -13.56
N ILE A 5 -17.21 -8.21 -12.73
CA ILE A 5 -15.80 -7.99 -12.38
C ILE A 5 -15.58 -8.36 -10.90
N TYR A 6 -14.65 -9.26 -10.66
CA TYR A 6 -14.22 -9.68 -9.34
C TYR A 6 -12.85 -9.08 -8.99
N PHE A 7 -12.75 -8.38 -7.87
CA PHE A 7 -11.51 -7.91 -7.30
C PHE A 7 -11.15 -8.69 -6.03
N GLN A 8 -9.91 -9.11 -5.87
CA GLN A 8 -9.43 -9.74 -4.65
C GLN A 8 -8.46 -8.83 -3.92
N LEU A 9 -8.79 -8.49 -2.67
CA LEU A 9 -7.93 -7.78 -1.73
C LEU A 9 -7.74 -8.59 -0.44
N ALA A 10 -6.81 -8.16 0.43
CA ALA A 10 -6.60 -8.78 1.73
C ALA A 10 -7.65 -8.31 2.75
N ALA A 11 -7.86 -7.01 2.87
CA ALA A 11 -8.78 -6.33 3.79
C ALA A 11 -9.04 -4.91 3.24
N MET A 12 -9.87 -4.12 3.94
CA MET A 12 -10.12 -2.71 3.63
C MET A 12 -9.51 -1.78 4.69
N ASN A 13 -8.23 -1.97 4.97
CA ASN A 13 -7.51 -1.12 5.91
C ASN A 13 -7.35 0.32 5.36
N ILE A 14 -7.02 1.29 6.23
CA ILE A 14 -6.63 2.63 5.77
C ILE A 14 -5.21 2.53 5.19
N GLY A 15 -5.14 2.30 3.88
CA GLY A 15 -3.90 2.08 3.14
C GLY A 15 -4.01 2.49 1.68
N GLY A 16 -2.84 2.60 1.00
CA GLY A 16 -2.77 3.09 -0.38
C GLY A 16 -3.44 2.15 -1.40
N VAL A 17 -3.31 0.83 -1.24
CA VAL A 17 -3.90 -0.15 -2.16
C VAL A 17 -5.42 -0.09 -2.10
N GLU A 18 -5.98 -0.08 -0.90
CA GLU A 18 -7.41 -0.02 -0.65
C GLU A 18 -8.00 1.32 -1.12
N LYS A 19 -7.28 2.42 -0.88
CA LYS A 19 -7.67 3.74 -1.38
C LYS A 19 -7.65 3.80 -2.91
N SER A 20 -6.61 3.20 -3.53
CA SER A 20 -6.54 3.07 -4.99
C SER A 20 -7.72 2.28 -5.55
N TRP A 21 -8.11 1.19 -4.89
CA TRP A 21 -9.28 0.41 -5.29
C TRP A 21 -10.58 1.22 -5.19
N LEU A 22 -10.79 1.94 -4.07
CA LEU A 22 -11.96 2.83 -3.91
C LEU A 22 -12.04 3.88 -5.01
N ASN A 23 -10.90 4.50 -5.34
CA ASN A 23 -10.86 5.49 -6.41
C ASN A 23 -11.18 4.85 -7.78
N LEU A 24 -10.60 3.68 -8.07
CA LEU A 24 -10.85 2.96 -9.32
C LEU A 24 -12.33 2.54 -9.42
N VAL A 25 -12.87 1.91 -8.38
CA VAL A 25 -14.21 1.36 -8.41
C VAL A 25 -15.27 2.44 -8.62
N ASN A 26 -15.04 3.66 -8.16
CA ASN A 26 -15.93 4.79 -8.37
C ASN A 26 -15.94 5.32 -9.83
N THR A 27 -14.97 4.93 -10.66
CA THR A 27 -14.91 5.31 -12.08
C THR A 27 -15.49 4.26 -13.02
N ILE A 28 -15.79 3.06 -12.51
CA ILE A 28 -16.33 1.97 -13.34
C ILE A 28 -17.81 2.24 -13.65
N ASP A 29 -18.16 2.12 -14.91
CA ASP A 29 -19.53 2.28 -15.44
C ASP A 29 -20.43 1.15 -14.90
N ARG A 30 -21.37 1.52 -14.01
CA ARG A 30 -22.30 0.59 -13.37
C ARG A 30 -23.40 0.08 -14.29
N ASP A 31 -23.62 0.71 -15.43
CA ASP A 31 -24.59 0.21 -16.41
C ASP A 31 -24.02 -0.98 -17.17
N LYS A 32 -22.70 -1.04 -17.32
CA LYS A 32 -21.99 -2.11 -18.04
C LYS A 32 -21.47 -3.19 -17.11
N TYR A 33 -21.09 -2.87 -15.87
CA TYR A 33 -20.38 -3.76 -14.99
C TYR A 33 -21.07 -3.95 -13.62
N GLU A 34 -21.07 -5.18 -13.15
CA GLU A 34 -21.40 -5.57 -11.78
C GLU A 34 -20.11 -5.87 -11.03
N ILE A 35 -19.92 -5.25 -9.86
CA ILE A 35 -18.66 -5.30 -9.13
C ILE A 35 -18.78 -6.24 -7.92
N HIS A 36 -17.83 -7.17 -7.84
CA HIS A 36 -17.66 -8.08 -6.73
C HIS A 36 -16.30 -7.86 -6.07
N LEU A 37 -16.27 -7.79 -4.74
CA LEU A 37 -15.07 -7.60 -3.94
C LEU A 37 -14.86 -8.80 -3.02
N GLY A 38 -13.85 -9.61 -3.30
CA GLY A 38 -13.38 -10.67 -2.41
C GLY A 38 -12.39 -10.10 -1.38
N LEU A 39 -12.66 -10.34 -0.11
CA LEU A 39 -11.77 -9.99 0.99
C LEU A 39 -11.30 -11.25 1.72
N VAL A 40 -9.99 -11.36 1.94
CA VAL A 40 -9.45 -12.41 2.82
C VAL A 40 -9.99 -12.22 4.24
N LYS A 41 -10.08 -10.96 4.68
CA LYS A 41 -10.71 -10.55 5.94
C LYS A 41 -11.57 -9.31 5.69
N PRO A 42 -12.90 -9.38 5.91
CA PRO A 42 -13.80 -8.24 5.76
C PRO A 42 -13.69 -7.31 6.99
N GLN A 43 -12.59 -6.58 7.07
CA GLN A 43 -12.27 -5.64 8.15
C GLN A 43 -11.47 -4.46 7.64
N GLY A 44 -11.44 -3.37 8.41
CA GLY A 44 -10.60 -2.19 8.16
C GLY A 44 -11.39 -0.90 8.09
N GLY A 45 -10.70 0.23 8.20
CA GLY A 45 -11.33 1.55 8.28
C GLY A 45 -11.99 2.04 6.98
N TYR A 46 -11.73 1.39 5.85
CA TYR A 46 -12.41 1.69 4.59
C TYR A 46 -13.59 0.78 4.27
N MET A 47 -14.01 -0.13 5.17
CA MET A 47 -15.19 -0.96 4.95
C MET A 47 -16.47 -0.13 4.70
N SER A 48 -16.68 0.94 5.45
CA SER A 48 -17.83 1.84 5.31
C SER A 48 -17.81 2.73 4.06
N TYR A 49 -16.68 2.73 3.34
CA TYR A 49 -16.53 3.51 2.09
C TYR A 49 -16.77 2.67 0.84
N ILE A 50 -16.98 1.36 1.00
CA ILE A 50 -17.32 0.48 -0.14
C ILE A 50 -18.69 0.92 -0.66
N PRO A 51 -18.85 1.18 -1.98
CA PRO A 51 -20.14 1.52 -2.56
C PRO A 51 -21.19 0.44 -2.29
N ASN A 52 -22.42 0.84 -1.99
CA ASN A 52 -23.52 -0.08 -1.60
C ASN A 52 -23.92 -1.07 -2.72
N ASP A 53 -23.57 -0.76 -3.95
CA ASP A 53 -23.83 -1.60 -5.13
C ASP A 53 -22.73 -2.64 -5.41
N VAL A 54 -21.70 -2.68 -4.57
CA VAL A 54 -20.64 -3.69 -4.64
C VAL A 54 -21.00 -4.90 -3.78
N THR A 55 -21.00 -6.08 -4.40
CA THR A 55 -21.19 -7.35 -3.68
C THR A 55 -19.87 -7.76 -3.01
N VAL A 56 -19.89 -7.84 -1.66
CA VAL A 56 -18.69 -8.22 -0.88
C VAL A 56 -18.73 -9.71 -0.57
N HIS A 57 -17.65 -10.41 -0.92
CA HIS A 57 -17.42 -11.82 -0.61
C HIS A 57 -16.29 -11.97 0.41
N GLN A 58 -16.41 -12.92 1.31
CA GLN A 58 -15.34 -13.33 2.20
C GLN A 58 -14.68 -14.60 1.67
N VAL A 59 -13.35 -14.70 1.78
CA VAL A 59 -12.66 -15.97 1.52
C VAL A 59 -12.97 -16.96 2.65
N ASP A 60 -13.88 -17.87 2.39
CA ASP A 60 -14.25 -18.88 3.36
C ASP A 60 -13.07 -19.75 3.78
N CYS A 61 -13.11 -20.21 5.01
CA CYS A 61 -12.09 -21.08 5.58
C CYS A 61 -10.68 -20.48 5.74
N TYR A 62 -10.45 -19.17 5.50
CA TYR A 62 -9.12 -18.58 5.69
C TYR A 62 -8.57 -18.81 7.10
N ASP A 63 -9.40 -18.66 8.11
CA ASP A 63 -8.99 -18.85 9.51
C ASP A 63 -8.51 -20.28 9.81
N LYS A 64 -8.92 -21.28 9.00
CA LYS A 64 -8.50 -22.68 9.15
C LYS A 64 -7.05 -22.95 8.75
N PHE A 65 -6.46 -22.09 7.91
CA PHE A 65 -5.07 -22.22 7.44
C PHE A 65 -4.25 -20.94 7.58
N ARG A 66 -4.80 -19.94 8.28
CA ARG A 66 -4.15 -18.65 8.52
C ARG A 66 -2.82 -18.81 9.23
N SER A 67 -2.76 -19.70 10.25
CA SER A 67 -1.56 -19.96 11.03
C SER A 67 -0.42 -20.47 10.14
N GLU A 68 -0.71 -21.38 9.22
CA GLU A 68 0.27 -21.95 8.29
C GLU A 68 0.92 -20.91 7.36
N ILE A 69 0.20 -19.79 7.10
CA ILE A 69 0.70 -18.71 6.24
C ILE A 69 1.47 -17.66 7.04
N ASN A 70 0.95 -17.26 8.21
CA ASN A 70 1.38 -16.06 8.92
C ASN A 70 2.34 -16.34 10.09
N ASP A 71 2.23 -17.53 10.70
CA ASP A 71 3.03 -17.83 11.88
C ASP A 71 4.38 -18.45 11.49
N PRO A 72 5.42 -18.30 12.31
CA PRO A 72 6.69 -18.99 12.12
C PRO A 72 6.49 -20.52 12.04
N PRO A 73 7.18 -21.24 11.15
CA PRO A 73 7.00 -22.67 10.95
C PRO A 73 7.14 -23.49 12.25
N GLN A 74 8.01 -23.07 13.17
CA GLN A 74 8.21 -23.73 14.46
C GLN A 74 6.96 -23.67 15.33
N VAL A 75 6.25 -22.52 15.32
CA VAL A 75 5.00 -22.32 16.07
C VAL A 75 3.90 -23.19 15.47
N VAL A 76 3.78 -23.20 14.14
CA VAL A 76 2.80 -24.04 13.44
C VAL A 76 3.00 -25.51 13.75
N LEU A 77 4.23 -26.00 13.61
CA LEU A 77 4.55 -27.40 13.89
C LEU A 77 4.26 -27.77 15.35
N LYS A 78 4.69 -26.93 16.31
CA LYS A 78 4.40 -27.14 17.74
C LYS A 78 2.90 -27.27 17.99
N ASN A 79 2.09 -26.37 17.45
CA ASN A 79 0.63 -26.40 17.59
C ASN A 79 0.02 -27.67 16.98
N LEU A 80 0.47 -28.09 15.81
CA LEU A 80 0.00 -29.32 15.16
C LEU A 80 0.37 -30.58 15.95
N PHE A 81 1.57 -30.63 16.57
CA PHE A 81 1.95 -31.72 17.46
C PHE A 81 1.04 -31.79 18.70
N HIS A 82 0.73 -30.67 19.33
CA HIS A 82 -0.23 -30.63 20.46
C HIS A 82 -1.63 -31.11 20.05
N GLN A 83 -2.07 -30.80 18.81
CA GLN A 83 -3.32 -31.27 18.23
C GLN A 83 -3.29 -32.73 17.77
N ARG A 84 -2.17 -33.46 17.96
CA ARG A 84 -1.94 -34.84 17.48
C ARG A 84 -2.07 -35.02 15.98
N ARG A 85 -1.85 -33.96 15.19
CA ARG A 85 -1.93 -33.96 13.71
C ARG A 85 -0.57 -34.25 13.08
N TYR A 86 0.09 -35.33 13.48
CA TYR A 86 1.47 -35.63 13.13
C TYR A 86 1.73 -35.76 11.63
N LEU A 87 0.86 -36.48 10.91
CA LEU A 87 1.00 -36.65 9.46
C LEU A 87 0.89 -35.32 8.73
N TYR A 88 -0.07 -34.46 9.14
CA TYR A 88 -0.22 -33.13 8.56
C TYR A 88 1.01 -32.26 8.84
N ALA A 89 1.53 -32.29 10.05
CA ALA A 89 2.77 -31.58 10.42
C ALA A 89 3.97 -32.04 9.59
N LEU A 90 4.13 -33.36 9.39
CA LEU A 90 5.21 -33.92 8.57
C LEU A 90 5.12 -33.44 7.12
N VAL A 91 3.93 -33.49 6.50
CA VAL A 91 3.74 -33.04 5.12
C VAL A 91 4.00 -31.54 5.01
N LEU A 92 3.51 -30.72 5.94
CA LEU A 92 3.79 -29.29 5.94
C LEU A 92 5.28 -28.98 6.08
N PHE A 93 5.98 -29.70 6.95
CA PHE A 93 7.41 -29.56 7.12
C PHE A 93 8.16 -29.86 5.80
N ILE A 94 7.85 -30.96 5.14
CA ILE A 94 8.46 -31.32 3.85
C ILE A 94 8.16 -30.24 2.79
N LEU A 95 6.89 -29.80 2.67
CA LEU A 95 6.49 -28.79 1.70
C LEU A 95 7.11 -27.42 1.99
N TYR A 96 7.29 -27.07 3.25
CA TYR A 96 8.00 -25.85 3.65
C TYR A 96 9.46 -25.87 3.17
N PHE A 97 10.17 -26.99 3.40
CA PHE A 97 11.56 -27.14 2.93
C PHE A 97 11.65 -27.15 1.40
N ILE A 98 10.78 -27.89 0.72
CA ILE A 98 10.71 -27.87 -0.76
C ILE A 98 10.52 -26.43 -1.23
N GLY A 99 9.57 -25.69 -0.66
CA GLY A 99 9.30 -24.30 -1.03
C GLY A 99 10.48 -23.37 -0.76
N LYS A 100 11.20 -23.58 0.35
CA LYS A 100 12.37 -22.78 0.72
C LYS A 100 13.55 -23.02 -0.24
N PHE A 101 13.87 -24.28 -0.55
CA PHE A 101 14.99 -24.63 -1.44
C PHE A 101 14.68 -24.33 -2.91
N SER A 102 13.48 -24.63 -3.38
CA SER A 102 13.08 -24.36 -4.77
C SER A 102 12.74 -22.89 -5.03
N LYS A 103 12.65 -22.06 -3.95
CA LYS A 103 12.11 -20.69 -4.00
C LYS A 103 10.74 -20.63 -4.70
N ASN A 104 9.90 -21.65 -4.43
CA ASN A 104 8.56 -21.80 -5.00
C ASN A 104 7.60 -22.48 -4.02
N ARG A 105 6.75 -21.72 -3.38
CA ARG A 105 5.77 -22.19 -2.40
C ARG A 105 4.45 -22.67 -3.01
N HIS A 106 4.35 -22.84 -4.32
CA HIS A 106 3.09 -23.21 -4.99
C HIS A 106 2.50 -24.53 -4.47
N LEU A 107 3.34 -25.56 -4.25
CA LEU A 107 2.88 -26.86 -3.70
C LEU A 107 2.38 -26.70 -2.25
N PHE A 108 3.06 -25.89 -1.46
CA PHE A 108 2.63 -25.59 -0.09
C PHE A 108 1.23 -24.95 -0.11
N TYR A 109 1.00 -23.89 -0.91
CA TYR A 109 -0.31 -23.25 -1.03
C TYR A 109 -1.37 -24.21 -1.55
N ARG A 110 -1.05 -25.03 -2.54
CA ARG A 110 -1.97 -26.07 -3.05
C ARG A 110 -2.41 -27.04 -1.96
N TYR A 111 -1.51 -27.42 -1.07
CA TYR A 111 -1.81 -28.33 0.02
C TYR A 111 -2.65 -27.73 1.12
N ILE A 112 -2.29 -26.54 1.63
CA ILE A 112 -3.04 -25.89 2.72
C ILE A 112 -4.44 -25.44 2.27
N THR A 113 -4.61 -25.08 1.00
CA THR A 113 -5.88 -24.62 0.44
C THR A 113 -6.68 -25.72 -0.24
N ARG A 114 -6.28 -27.01 -0.14
CA ARG A 114 -6.95 -28.11 -0.86
C ARG A 114 -8.45 -28.25 -0.54
N ASN A 115 -8.83 -27.91 0.71
CA ASN A 115 -10.20 -27.97 1.19
C ASN A 115 -10.97 -26.64 1.05
N VAL A 116 -10.32 -25.60 0.51
CA VAL A 116 -11.02 -24.35 0.17
C VAL A 116 -11.82 -24.60 -1.12
N PRO A 117 -13.13 -24.38 -1.12
CA PRO A 117 -13.94 -24.56 -2.31
C PRO A 117 -13.48 -23.59 -3.43
N VAL A 118 -13.75 -23.98 -4.66
CA VAL A 118 -13.69 -23.06 -5.79
C VAL A 118 -14.96 -22.22 -5.74
N GLU A 119 -14.83 -20.91 -5.97
CA GLU A 119 -15.97 -19.99 -6.00
C GLU A 119 -16.99 -20.52 -7.04
N PRO A 120 -18.25 -20.73 -6.64
CA PRO A 120 -19.25 -21.30 -7.55
C PRO A 120 -19.61 -20.37 -8.70
N GLU A 121 -19.58 -19.06 -8.45
CA GLU A 121 -19.88 -18.02 -9.43
C GLU A 121 -18.78 -17.90 -10.49
N GLU A 122 -19.16 -17.62 -11.74
CA GLU A 122 -18.26 -17.35 -12.83
C GLU A 122 -18.29 -15.86 -13.17
N TYR A 123 -17.09 -15.29 -13.34
CA TYR A 123 -16.89 -13.87 -13.64
C TYR A 123 -16.39 -13.66 -15.06
N ASP A 124 -16.67 -12.50 -15.65
CA ASP A 124 -16.05 -12.15 -16.92
C ASP A 124 -14.59 -11.74 -16.72
N ILE A 125 -14.32 -11.02 -15.62
CA ILE A 125 -12.98 -10.54 -15.26
C ILE A 125 -12.70 -10.83 -13.78
N ALA A 126 -11.51 -11.35 -13.47
CA ALA A 126 -11.03 -11.45 -12.09
C ALA A 126 -9.65 -10.79 -11.94
N ILE A 127 -9.48 -9.99 -10.90
CA ILE A 127 -8.30 -9.16 -10.68
C ILE A 127 -7.68 -9.44 -9.31
N ALA A 128 -6.42 -9.89 -9.28
CA ALA A 128 -5.60 -9.91 -8.07
C ALA A 128 -5.06 -8.50 -7.83
N TYR A 129 -5.76 -7.69 -7.01
CA TYR A 129 -5.53 -6.25 -6.96
C TYR A 129 -4.36 -5.83 -6.05
N ALA A 130 -3.78 -6.72 -5.27
CA ALA A 130 -2.66 -6.43 -4.35
C ALA A 130 -1.47 -7.37 -4.57
N GLY A 131 -1.14 -7.64 -5.83
CA GLY A 131 -0.01 -8.51 -6.22
C GLY A 131 1.36 -7.82 -6.18
N PRO A 132 2.46 -8.62 -6.26
CA PRO A 132 2.46 -10.07 -6.12
C PRO A 132 2.30 -10.49 -4.64
N SER A 133 1.14 -11.01 -4.30
CA SER A 133 0.81 -11.57 -3.00
C SER A 133 0.51 -13.06 -3.15
N GLN A 134 1.27 -13.89 -2.45
CA GLN A 134 1.15 -15.34 -2.59
C GLN A 134 -0.30 -15.84 -2.42
N MET A 135 -1.02 -15.32 -1.41
CA MET A 135 -2.39 -15.74 -1.13
C MET A 135 -3.39 -15.17 -2.15
N ILE A 136 -3.32 -13.88 -2.44
CA ILE A 136 -4.28 -13.19 -3.34
C ILE A 136 -4.15 -13.74 -4.76
N ASP A 137 -2.90 -13.80 -5.29
CA ASP A 137 -2.64 -14.34 -6.62
C ASP A 137 -3.03 -15.82 -6.72
N TYR A 138 -2.72 -16.62 -5.69
CA TYR A 138 -3.11 -18.03 -5.68
C TYR A 138 -4.63 -18.19 -5.71
N TYR A 139 -5.35 -17.43 -4.89
CA TYR A 139 -6.80 -17.50 -4.80
C TYR A 139 -7.46 -17.14 -6.13
N VAL A 140 -7.10 -16.01 -6.72
CA VAL A 140 -7.62 -15.58 -8.03
C VAL A 140 -7.27 -16.59 -9.12
N CYS A 141 -6.04 -17.11 -9.16
CA CYS A 141 -5.64 -18.06 -10.20
C CYS A 141 -6.31 -19.42 -10.07
N LYS A 142 -6.56 -19.92 -8.83
CA LYS A 142 -6.94 -21.31 -8.59
C LYS A 142 -8.33 -21.51 -7.99
N LYS A 143 -8.93 -20.47 -7.40
CA LYS A 143 -10.23 -20.58 -6.71
C LYS A 143 -11.32 -19.73 -7.34
N ILE A 144 -10.98 -18.74 -8.16
CA ILE A 144 -11.95 -17.93 -8.90
C ILE A 144 -12.06 -18.43 -10.34
N LYS A 145 -13.29 -18.69 -10.80
CA LYS A 145 -13.60 -18.95 -12.21
C LYS A 145 -13.79 -17.62 -12.92
N ALA A 146 -13.02 -17.36 -13.95
CA ALA A 146 -13.18 -16.15 -14.76
C ALA A 146 -12.68 -16.37 -16.18
N LYS A 147 -13.33 -15.73 -17.17
CA LYS A 147 -12.92 -15.75 -18.57
C LYS A 147 -11.57 -15.09 -18.78
N ARG A 148 -11.32 -13.96 -18.08
CA ARG A 148 -10.09 -13.19 -18.16
C ARG A 148 -9.57 -12.94 -16.75
N LYS A 149 -8.26 -13.06 -16.54
CA LYS A 149 -7.63 -12.81 -15.23
C LYS A 149 -6.51 -11.79 -15.36
N PHE A 150 -6.43 -10.87 -14.42
CA PHE A 150 -5.41 -9.81 -14.37
C PHE A 150 -4.72 -9.79 -13.02
N GLY A 151 -3.41 -9.46 -13.03
CA GLY A 151 -2.66 -9.12 -11.84
C GLY A 151 -2.47 -7.60 -11.74
N TRP A 152 -2.49 -7.02 -10.53
CA TRP A 152 -2.21 -5.61 -10.31
C TRP A 152 -1.19 -5.43 -9.20
N ILE A 153 -0.08 -4.76 -9.50
CA ILE A 153 1.08 -4.60 -8.65
C ILE A 153 1.18 -3.14 -8.20
N HIS A 154 1.11 -2.94 -6.88
CA HIS A 154 1.08 -1.62 -6.26
C HIS A 154 2.39 -1.21 -5.57
N PHE A 155 3.46 -2.00 -5.68
CA PHE A 155 4.74 -1.71 -5.03
C PHE A 155 5.93 -2.11 -5.91
N ASP A 156 7.12 -1.57 -5.59
CA ASP A 156 8.38 -1.98 -6.22
C ASP A 156 8.78 -3.37 -5.72
N ILE A 157 8.66 -4.36 -6.59
CA ILE A 157 8.91 -5.77 -6.26
C ILE A 157 10.37 -6.08 -5.91
N THR A 158 11.31 -5.17 -6.21
CA THR A 158 12.73 -5.35 -5.88
C THR A 158 13.03 -5.02 -4.42
N LYS A 159 12.11 -4.30 -3.75
CA LYS A 159 12.24 -3.86 -2.36
C LYS A 159 11.56 -4.79 -1.35
N PHE A 160 10.79 -5.75 -1.81
CA PHE A 160 10.06 -6.69 -0.96
C PHE A 160 10.47 -8.13 -1.29
N GLY A 161 10.48 -8.98 -0.26
CA GLY A 161 10.74 -10.41 -0.42
C GLY A 161 9.57 -11.12 -1.10
N ILE A 162 9.61 -11.27 -2.42
CA ILE A 162 8.61 -12.02 -3.18
C ILE A 162 9.07 -13.45 -3.46
N ASP A 163 8.14 -14.38 -3.50
CA ASP A 163 8.39 -15.74 -3.98
C ASP A 163 8.40 -15.76 -5.51
N ARG A 164 9.59 -15.58 -6.09
CA ARG A 164 9.76 -15.48 -7.55
C ARG A 164 9.30 -16.72 -8.30
N GLY A 165 9.47 -17.91 -7.72
CA GLY A 165 9.05 -19.16 -8.34
C GLY A 165 7.52 -19.28 -8.40
N MET A 166 6.86 -18.99 -7.29
CA MET A 166 5.40 -18.99 -7.21
C MET A 166 4.77 -17.89 -8.07
N THR A 167 5.32 -16.67 -8.03
CA THR A 167 4.88 -15.56 -8.89
C THR A 167 4.97 -15.97 -10.36
N ARG A 168 6.12 -16.54 -10.79
CA ARG A 168 6.28 -17.03 -12.15
C ARG A 168 5.25 -18.09 -12.52
N ALA A 169 4.95 -19.03 -11.63
CA ALA A 169 3.99 -20.10 -11.88
C ALA A 169 2.54 -19.59 -11.99
N LEU A 170 2.18 -18.58 -11.18
CA LEU A 170 0.82 -18.02 -11.17
C LEU A 170 0.59 -17.01 -12.29
N TYR A 171 1.57 -16.15 -12.57
CA TYR A 171 1.44 -15.02 -13.50
C TYR A 171 1.29 -15.45 -14.97
N HIS A 172 1.60 -16.69 -15.31
CA HIS A 172 1.22 -17.26 -16.61
C HIS A 172 -0.30 -17.27 -16.85
N ASN A 173 -1.10 -17.33 -15.77
CA ASN A 173 -2.56 -17.35 -15.86
C ASN A 173 -3.17 -15.97 -16.12
N TYR A 174 -2.40 -14.89 -15.98
CA TYR A 174 -2.87 -13.53 -16.23
C TYR A 174 -2.73 -13.18 -17.71
N GLU A 175 -3.78 -12.59 -18.27
CA GLU A 175 -3.78 -12.02 -19.61
C GLU A 175 -2.98 -10.71 -19.65
N ARG A 176 -3.13 -9.88 -18.61
CA ARG A 176 -2.36 -8.65 -18.41
C ARG A 176 -1.91 -8.54 -16.96
N ILE A 177 -0.80 -7.83 -16.77
CA ILE A 177 -0.24 -7.48 -15.47
C ILE A 177 -0.13 -5.96 -15.43
N PHE A 178 -0.90 -5.33 -14.56
CA PHE A 178 -0.85 -3.88 -14.38
C PHE A 178 0.16 -3.52 -13.30
N VAL A 179 0.91 -2.46 -13.54
CA VAL A 179 1.87 -1.86 -12.60
C VAL A 179 1.60 -0.36 -12.52
N VAL A 180 1.94 0.24 -11.40
CA VAL A 180 1.46 1.60 -11.06
C VAL A 180 2.37 2.74 -11.48
N SER A 181 3.54 2.46 -12.11
CA SER A 181 4.46 3.47 -12.65
C SER A 181 5.38 2.87 -13.71
N GLU A 182 5.99 3.69 -14.56
CA GLU A 182 6.98 3.25 -15.55
C GLU A 182 8.22 2.64 -14.86
N THR A 183 8.68 3.25 -13.78
CA THR A 183 9.79 2.71 -13.00
C THR A 183 9.47 1.35 -12.40
N ALA A 184 8.24 1.15 -11.88
CA ALA A 184 7.81 -0.15 -11.37
C ALA A 184 7.72 -1.20 -12.48
N LYS A 185 7.29 -0.79 -13.70
CA LYS A 185 7.27 -1.65 -14.89
C LYS A 185 8.67 -2.10 -15.26
N GLN A 186 9.61 -1.17 -15.39
CA GLN A 186 11.00 -1.49 -15.72
C GLN A 186 11.57 -2.53 -14.74
N ARG A 187 11.42 -2.30 -13.44
CA ARG A 187 11.90 -3.22 -12.40
C ARG A 187 11.21 -4.58 -12.44
N PHE A 188 9.92 -4.60 -12.74
CA PHE A 188 9.18 -5.85 -12.90
C PHE A 188 9.69 -6.62 -14.13
N ASP A 189 9.87 -5.97 -15.26
CA ASP A 189 10.34 -6.56 -16.52
C ASP A 189 11.77 -7.10 -16.40
N GLU A 190 12.64 -6.45 -15.61
CA GLU A 190 14.00 -6.94 -15.28
C GLU A 190 13.96 -8.24 -14.48
N VAL A 191 13.05 -8.36 -13.50
CA VAL A 191 12.92 -9.56 -12.66
C VAL A 191 12.16 -10.68 -13.38
N PHE A 192 11.19 -10.34 -14.22
CA PHE A 192 10.32 -11.26 -14.95
C PHE A 192 10.24 -10.95 -16.46
N PRO A 193 11.34 -11.04 -17.21
CA PRO A 193 11.37 -10.63 -18.62
C PRO A 193 10.38 -11.39 -19.52
N LYS A 194 9.97 -12.60 -19.12
CA LYS A 194 8.96 -13.40 -19.84
C LYS A 194 7.54 -12.81 -19.82
N PHE A 195 7.29 -11.83 -18.97
CA PHE A 195 5.96 -11.20 -18.84
C PHE A 195 5.92 -9.78 -19.40
N ARG A 196 7.03 -9.28 -19.97
CA ARG A 196 7.15 -7.90 -20.48
C ARG A 196 6.01 -7.53 -21.44
N ASP A 197 5.70 -8.40 -22.40
CA ASP A 197 4.69 -8.11 -23.45
C ASP A 197 3.26 -8.01 -22.91
N LYS A 198 3.01 -8.49 -21.69
CA LYS A 198 1.71 -8.38 -21.03
C LYS A 198 1.70 -7.49 -19.80
N THR A 199 2.82 -6.80 -19.54
CA THR A 199 2.94 -5.83 -18.45
C THR A 199 2.65 -4.42 -18.96
N GLU A 200 1.65 -3.78 -18.37
CA GLU A 200 1.18 -2.45 -18.75
C GLU A 200 1.19 -1.51 -17.53
N VAL A 201 1.53 -0.24 -17.77
CA VAL A 201 1.40 0.79 -16.73
C VAL A 201 -0.06 1.23 -16.62
N ARG A 202 -0.57 1.23 -15.41
CA ARG A 202 -1.88 1.75 -15.03
C ARG A 202 -1.74 2.57 -13.75
N TYR A 203 -1.62 3.86 -13.91
CA TYR A 203 -1.50 4.79 -12.78
C TYR A 203 -2.73 4.72 -11.87
N ASN A 204 -2.51 4.92 -10.58
CA ASN A 204 -3.60 5.04 -9.64
C ASN A 204 -4.42 6.30 -9.96
N ILE A 205 -5.74 6.15 -9.97
CA ILE A 205 -6.66 7.26 -10.24
C ILE A 205 -6.79 8.09 -8.96
N VAL A 206 -6.63 9.41 -9.11
CA VAL A 206 -6.91 10.39 -8.06
C VAL A 206 -7.77 11.50 -8.67
N SER A 207 -9.00 11.63 -8.21
CA SER A 207 -9.90 12.68 -8.66
C SER A 207 -9.64 13.97 -7.88
N THR A 208 -9.07 14.97 -8.54
CA THR A 208 -8.83 16.30 -7.94
C THR A 208 -10.12 16.91 -7.40
N GLN A 209 -11.22 16.78 -8.13
CA GLN A 209 -12.53 17.30 -7.70
C GLN A 209 -12.98 16.63 -6.39
N GLN A 210 -12.90 15.30 -6.32
CA GLN A 210 -13.30 14.56 -5.13
C GLN A 210 -12.40 14.88 -3.92
N VAL A 211 -11.08 14.92 -4.13
CA VAL A 211 -10.10 15.26 -3.07
C VAL A 211 -10.37 16.65 -2.51
N ARG A 212 -10.63 17.65 -3.39
CA ARG A 212 -10.94 19.03 -2.96
C ARG A 212 -12.30 19.13 -2.26
N SER A 213 -13.32 18.39 -2.73
CA SER A 213 -14.62 18.36 -2.04
C SER A 213 -14.47 17.78 -0.63
N MET A 214 -13.82 16.65 -0.51
CA MET A 214 -13.59 16.01 0.79
C MET A 214 -12.72 16.87 1.73
N ALA A 215 -11.83 17.70 1.20
CA ALA A 215 -11.05 18.63 2.02
C ALA A 215 -11.90 19.71 2.70
N ASN A 216 -13.04 20.10 2.09
CA ASN A 216 -13.95 21.07 2.69
C ASN A 216 -14.81 20.47 3.81
N GLU A 217 -14.98 19.15 3.81
CA GLU A 217 -15.76 18.41 4.80
C GLU A 217 -14.87 17.83 5.92
N GLY A 218 -13.55 17.76 5.67
CA GLY A 218 -12.58 17.13 6.55
C GLY A 218 -12.09 18.03 7.69
N GLU A 219 -11.57 17.39 8.72
CA GLU A 219 -10.83 18.09 9.78
C GLU A 219 -9.58 18.75 9.24
N SER A 220 -9.14 19.83 9.92
CA SER A 220 -7.88 20.53 9.68
C SER A 220 -7.17 20.87 10.98
N PHE A 221 -6.14 21.71 10.90
CA PHE A 221 -5.39 22.14 12.08
C PHE A 221 -6.28 22.98 13.01
N HIS A 222 -6.25 22.65 14.31
CA HIS A 222 -6.99 23.39 15.34
C HIS A 222 -6.11 24.33 16.15
N ASP A 223 -4.78 24.17 16.03
CA ASP A 223 -3.85 25.07 16.70
C ASP A 223 -3.69 26.39 15.91
N GLN A 224 -3.51 27.49 16.64
CA GLN A 224 -3.27 28.81 16.04
C GLN A 224 -1.76 29.04 15.82
N TYR A 225 -1.03 28.01 15.35
CA TYR A 225 0.40 28.09 15.15
C TYR A 225 0.73 29.10 14.02
N PRO A 226 1.53 30.16 14.31
CA PRO A 226 1.83 31.21 13.35
C PRO A 226 2.95 30.86 12.37
N GLY A 227 3.78 29.87 12.70
CA GLY A 227 4.91 29.43 11.87
C GLY A 227 4.50 28.50 10.75
N THR A 228 5.47 27.95 10.04
CA THR A 228 5.25 27.06 8.87
C THR A 228 4.83 25.67 9.31
N ARG A 229 3.71 25.18 8.77
CA ARG A 229 3.20 23.82 8.95
C ARG A 229 3.71 22.89 7.87
N ILE A 230 4.56 21.94 8.23
CA ILE A 230 4.99 20.85 7.36
C ILE A 230 4.09 19.65 7.63
N LEU A 231 3.54 19.01 6.59
CA LEU A 231 2.65 17.87 6.72
C LEU A 231 3.23 16.63 6.03
N THR A 232 3.13 15.50 6.71
CA THR A 232 3.32 14.15 6.12
C THR A 232 2.10 13.30 6.39
N VAL A 233 1.57 12.63 5.36
CA VAL A 233 0.46 11.70 5.48
C VAL A 233 0.89 10.30 5.07
N GLY A 234 0.68 9.33 5.95
CA GLY A 234 1.01 7.94 5.68
C GLY A 234 1.21 7.11 6.94
N ARG A 235 1.32 5.78 6.76
CA ARG A 235 1.63 4.89 7.88
C ARG A 235 2.93 5.31 8.56
N ILE A 236 2.97 5.30 9.88
CA ILE A 236 4.19 5.62 10.63
C ILE A 236 5.00 4.32 10.79
N SER A 237 6.00 4.15 9.91
CA SER A 237 6.77 2.92 9.80
C SER A 237 8.17 3.18 9.21
N ALA A 238 9.09 2.25 9.36
CA ALA A 238 10.48 2.44 8.96
C ALA A 238 10.63 2.80 7.47
N GLU A 239 9.80 2.21 6.59
CA GLU A 239 9.82 2.48 5.15
C GLU A 239 9.29 3.86 4.77
N LYS A 240 8.53 4.52 5.67
CA LYS A 240 7.95 5.85 5.41
C LYS A 240 8.83 7.02 5.89
N GLY A 241 9.95 6.76 6.56
CA GLY A 241 11.01 7.73 6.80
C GLY A 241 10.73 8.84 7.82
N GLN A 242 9.71 8.70 8.68
CA GLN A 242 9.37 9.75 9.67
C GLN A 242 10.50 10.01 10.68
N MET A 243 11.32 9.02 11.00
CA MET A 243 12.48 9.21 11.89
C MET A 243 13.49 10.20 11.27
N GLU A 244 13.78 10.06 9.98
CA GLU A 244 14.66 10.97 9.25
C GLU A 244 14.05 12.36 9.09
N ALA A 245 12.72 12.42 8.89
CA ALA A 245 11.97 13.67 8.85
C ALA A 245 12.09 14.46 10.19
N ILE A 246 12.02 13.76 11.33
CA ILE A 246 12.20 14.39 12.65
C ILE A 246 13.63 14.90 12.83
N ARG A 247 14.65 14.18 12.33
CA ARG A 247 16.04 14.69 12.33
C ARG A 247 16.20 15.91 11.42
N ALA A 248 15.57 15.90 10.25
CA ALA A 248 15.54 17.05 9.34
C ALA A 248 14.87 18.27 10.00
N LEU A 249 13.79 18.06 10.76
CA LEU A 249 13.12 19.10 11.53
C LEU A 249 14.08 19.75 12.55
N ARG A 250 14.88 18.95 13.25
CA ARG A 250 15.91 19.47 14.17
C ARG A 250 16.87 20.42 13.45
N ILE A 251 17.37 20.01 12.26
CA ILE A 251 18.26 20.85 11.44
C ILE A 251 17.60 22.18 11.05
N LEU A 252 16.31 22.15 10.66
CA LEU A 252 15.57 23.37 10.32
C LEU A 252 15.44 24.32 11.52
N ILE A 253 15.13 23.79 12.71
CA ILE A 253 15.04 24.58 13.96
C ILE A 253 16.41 25.17 14.31
N ASP A 254 17.51 24.41 14.20
CA ASP A 254 18.87 24.90 14.46
C ASP A 254 19.29 26.01 13.48
N ARG A 255 18.73 26.04 12.28
CA ARG A 255 18.90 27.12 11.30
C ARG A 255 18.00 28.35 11.57
N GLY A 256 17.19 28.32 12.64
CA GLY A 256 16.34 29.43 13.07
C GLY A 256 14.98 29.51 12.39
N TYR A 257 14.52 28.47 11.70
CA TYR A 257 13.19 28.46 11.11
C TYR A 257 12.11 28.13 12.15
N ASP A 258 11.00 28.88 12.13
CA ASP A 258 9.83 28.62 12.97
C ASP A 258 8.92 27.62 12.22
N VAL A 259 9.08 26.33 12.53
CA VAL A 259 8.42 25.22 11.84
C VAL A 259 7.85 24.20 12.82
N LYS A 260 6.69 23.63 12.49
CA LYS A 260 6.12 22.44 13.11
C LYS A 260 5.86 21.37 12.06
N TRP A 261 6.09 20.11 12.41
CA TRP A 261 5.81 18.98 11.54
C TRP A 261 4.67 18.13 12.09
N TYR A 262 3.64 18.02 11.27
CA TYR A 262 2.42 17.28 11.55
C TYR A 262 2.42 15.96 10.79
N PHE A 263 2.16 14.87 11.51
CA PHE A 263 2.10 13.53 10.94
C PHE A 263 0.68 12.98 11.05
N VAL A 264 0.03 12.74 9.92
CA VAL A 264 -1.25 12.05 9.86
C VAL A 264 -1.01 10.59 9.51
N GLY A 265 -1.35 9.71 10.44
CA GLY A 265 -1.19 8.27 10.31
C GLY A 265 -0.94 7.60 11.65
N GLY A 266 -0.89 6.29 11.63
CA GLY A 266 -0.54 5.46 12.76
C GLY A 266 0.41 4.34 12.33
N GLY A 267 1.06 3.70 13.27
CA GLY A 267 1.96 2.59 12.96
C GLY A 267 2.91 2.25 14.11
N ASN A 268 3.72 1.22 13.88
CA ASN A 268 4.63 0.67 14.89
C ASN A 268 5.83 1.60 15.23
N MET A 269 6.05 2.64 14.42
CA MET A 269 7.12 3.62 14.66
C MET A 269 6.62 4.90 15.34
N THR A 270 5.34 4.99 15.75
CA THR A 270 4.78 6.18 16.41
C THR A 270 5.53 6.50 17.72
N GLU A 271 5.60 5.55 18.65
CA GLU A 271 6.33 5.73 19.92
C GLU A 271 7.83 5.99 19.72
N PRO A 272 8.56 5.28 18.85
CA PRO A 272 9.93 5.63 18.50
C PRO A 272 10.11 7.06 17.97
N CYS A 273 9.17 7.55 17.16
CA CYS A 273 9.20 8.94 16.65
C CYS A 273 9.03 9.96 17.77
N ILE A 274 8.07 9.76 18.69
CA ILE A 274 7.84 10.64 19.83
C ILE A 274 9.08 10.67 20.74
N LYS A 275 9.64 9.50 21.02
CA LYS A 275 10.86 9.38 21.82
C LYS A 275 12.03 10.13 21.18
N LEU A 276 12.26 9.96 19.87
CA LEU A 276 13.30 10.68 19.15
C LEU A 276 13.12 12.19 19.22
N ALA A 277 11.88 12.68 19.04
CA ALA A 277 11.60 14.12 19.14
C ALA A 277 11.94 14.69 20.52
N SER A 278 11.69 13.92 21.59
CA SER A 278 12.04 14.28 22.97
C SER A 278 13.56 14.26 23.18
N GLU A 279 14.26 13.23 22.71
CA GLU A 279 15.72 13.11 22.79
C GLU A 279 16.44 14.25 22.06
N LEU A 280 15.86 14.73 20.96
CA LEU A 280 16.38 15.87 20.20
C LEU A 280 15.94 17.24 20.79
N GLY A 281 15.13 17.28 21.84
CA GLY A 281 14.65 18.53 22.45
C GLY A 281 13.68 19.33 21.59
N ILE A 282 12.95 18.67 20.67
CA ILE A 282 12.01 19.29 19.72
C ILE A 282 10.58 18.73 19.81
N ALA A 283 10.21 18.10 20.92
CA ALA A 283 8.91 17.45 21.08
C ALA A 283 7.73 18.41 20.81
N GLN A 284 7.85 19.70 21.16
CA GLN A 284 6.83 20.73 20.92
C GLN A 284 6.64 21.10 19.44
N HIS A 285 7.57 20.70 18.58
CA HIS A 285 7.52 20.93 17.13
C HIS A 285 7.05 19.71 16.33
N VAL A 286 6.79 18.57 16.98
CA VAL A 286 6.31 17.32 16.37
C VAL A 286 4.90 17.02 16.83
N VAL A 287 3.95 16.93 15.89
CA VAL A 287 2.54 16.69 16.19
C VAL A 287 2.07 15.41 15.54
N MET A 288 1.69 14.41 16.34
CA MET A 288 1.11 13.15 15.86
C MET A 288 -0.42 13.23 15.87
N LEU A 289 -1.04 13.39 14.69
CA LEU A 289 -2.49 13.59 14.53
C LEU A 289 -3.30 12.28 14.53
N GLY A 290 -2.61 11.12 14.56
CA GLY A 290 -3.26 9.82 14.47
C GLY A 290 -3.76 9.50 13.06
N THR A 291 -4.41 8.35 12.92
CA THR A 291 -4.95 7.88 11.63
C THR A 291 -6.22 8.64 11.29
N LYS A 292 -6.30 9.21 10.10
CA LYS A 292 -7.48 9.89 9.56
C LYS A 292 -7.89 9.22 8.24
N ALA A 293 -9.17 8.92 8.09
CA ALA A 293 -9.72 8.41 6.82
C ALA A 293 -9.80 9.51 5.75
N ASN A 294 -10.00 10.75 6.18
CA ASN A 294 -9.99 11.95 5.35
C ASN A 294 -8.91 12.93 5.83
N PRO A 295 -7.69 12.89 5.27
CA PRO A 295 -6.60 13.79 5.65
C PRO A 295 -6.57 15.08 4.83
N TYR A 296 -7.51 15.28 3.92
CA TYR A 296 -7.41 16.30 2.88
C TYR A 296 -7.55 17.74 3.37
N GLY A 297 -8.26 17.99 4.48
CA GLY A 297 -8.28 19.30 5.11
C GLY A 297 -6.88 19.71 5.59
N TYR A 298 -6.13 18.78 6.18
CA TYR A 298 -4.74 19.03 6.56
C TYR A 298 -3.84 19.28 5.33
N MET A 299 -4.04 18.54 4.22
CA MET A 299 -3.29 18.74 2.98
C MET A 299 -3.60 20.10 2.34
N ARG A 300 -4.85 20.56 2.42
CA ARG A 300 -5.27 21.89 1.94
C ARG A 300 -4.61 23.01 2.74
N ASP A 301 -4.51 22.85 4.07
CA ASP A 301 -4.17 23.95 4.98
C ASP A 301 -2.72 23.90 5.46
N CYS A 302 -1.91 22.90 5.10
CA CYS A 302 -0.47 22.91 5.32
C CYS A 302 0.23 23.93 4.41
N ASP A 303 1.41 24.38 4.84
CA ASP A 303 2.25 25.27 4.03
C ASP A 303 3.16 24.47 3.09
N ILE A 304 3.68 23.33 3.55
CA ILE A 304 4.54 22.43 2.79
C ILE A 304 4.07 20.98 3.02
N TYR A 305 3.89 20.22 1.98
CA TYR A 305 3.71 18.77 2.05
C TYR A 305 5.06 18.08 1.87
N MET A 306 5.43 17.20 2.79
CA MET A 306 6.65 16.38 2.67
C MET A 306 6.34 14.90 2.71
N GLN A 307 6.86 14.16 1.71
CA GLN A 307 6.82 12.70 1.65
C GLN A 307 8.22 12.12 1.85
N PRO A 308 8.59 11.72 3.08
CA PRO A 308 9.96 11.29 3.40
C PRO A 308 10.20 9.79 3.17
N SER A 309 9.39 9.13 2.33
CA SER A 309 9.40 7.68 2.14
C SER A 309 10.73 7.17 1.58
N ARG A 310 11.18 6.03 2.08
CA ARG A 310 12.32 5.28 1.52
C ARG A 310 11.90 4.39 0.36
N HIS A 311 10.69 3.84 0.43
CA HIS A 311 10.16 2.91 -0.56
C HIS A 311 8.68 3.17 -0.78
N GLU A 312 8.30 3.29 -2.06
CA GLU A 312 6.93 3.38 -2.54
C GLU A 312 6.79 2.57 -3.84
N GLY A 313 5.58 2.20 -4.20
CA GLY A 313 5.26 1.76 -5.55
C GLY A 313 4.74 2.93 -6.39
N TYR A 314 3.60 3.45 -5.96
CA TYR A 314 3.02 4.73 -6.39
C TYR A 314 2.46 5.39 -5.15
N CYS A 315 3.08 6.41 -4.68
CA CYS A 315 2.66 7.08 -3.46
C CYS A 315 1.33 7.81 -3.68
N ILE A 316 0.21 7.18 -3.29
CA ILE A 316 -1.11 7.75 -3.52
C ILE A 316 -1.31 9.05 -2.72
N THR A 317 -0.74 9.14 -1.51
CA THR A 317 -0.81 10.35 -0.69
C THR A 317 -0.05 11.52 -1.32
N LEU A 318 1.03 11.25 -2.06
CA LEU A 318 1.72 12.26 -2.87
C LEU A 318 0.84 12.72 -4.04
N ALA A 319 0.17 11.78 -4.73
CA ALA A 319 -0.76 12.11 -5.80
C ALA A 319 -1.97 12.91 -5.29
N GLU A 320 -2.45 12.63 -4.09
CA GLU A 320 -3.52 13.39 -3.42
C GLU A 320 -3.05 14.79 -3.02
N ALA A 321 -1.83 14.94 -2.48
CA ALA A 321 -1.25 16.24 -2.13
C ALA A 321 -1.12 17.17 -3.36
N ARG A 322 -0.82 16.61 -4.54
CA ARG A 322 -0.75 17.35 -5.82
C ARG A 322 -2.08 17.97 -6.25
N CYS A 323 -3.19 17.55 -5.64
CA CYS A 323 -4.49 18.18 -5.90
C CYS A 323 -4.60 19.59 -5.30
N PHE A 324 -3.64 20.00 -4.46
CA PHE A 324 -3.58 21.30 -3.82
C PHE A 324 -2.38 22.09 -4.36
N ASP A 325 -2.51 23.42 -4.46
CA ASP A 325 -1.43 24.31 -4.92
C ASP A 325 -0.47 24.65 -3.78
N LYS A 326 0.22 23.63 -3.26
CA LYS A 326 1.18 23.76 -2.16
C LYS A 326 2.56 23.31 -2.61
N PRO A 327 3.65 23.83 -2.00
CA PRO A 327 4.96 23.24 -2.13
C PRO A 327 4.96 21.77 -1.71
N ILE A 328 5.54 20.91 -2.57
CA ILE A 328 5.69 19.49 -2.30
C ILE A 328 7.17 19.13 -2.33
N VAL A 329 7.64 18.54 -1.25
CA VAL A 329 8.97 17.93 -1.15
C VAL A 329 8.80 16.41 -1.03
N ALA A 330 9.57 15.64 -1.77
CA ALA A 330 9.58 14.19 -1.66
C ALA A 330 11.02 13.68 -1.71
N THR A 331 11.30 12.59 -1.03
CA THR A 331 12.54 11.84 -1.23
C THR A 331 12.53 11.12 -2.57
N CYS A 332 13.70 10.73 -3.08
CA CYS A 332 13.89 10.05 -4.37
C CYS A 332 13.45 8.57 -4.37
N PHE A 333 12.24 8.28 -3.85
CA PHE A 333 11.66 6.93 -3.95
C PHE A 333 11.15 6.63 -5.36
N THR A 334 10.91 5.35 -5.65
CA THR A 334 10.41 4.88 -6.96
C THR A 334 9.14 5.63 -7.38
N GLY A 335 9.20 6.35 -8.51
CA GLY A 335 8.07 7.13 -9.05
C GLY A 335 7.90 8.55 -8.47
N ALA A 336 8.76 9.03 -7.56
CA ALA A 336 8.67 10.39 -7.02
C ALA A 336 8.88 11.46 -8.10
N GLU A 337 9.96 11.35 -8.87
CA GLU A 337 10.26 12.27 -9.98
C GLU A 337 9.17 12.25 -11.05
N GLU A 338 8.70 11.05 -11.42
CA GLU A 338 7.63 10.85 -12.39
C GLU A 338 6.34 11.56 -11.94
N GLN A 339 5.98 11.44 -10.66
CA GLN A 339 4.79 12.11 -10.13
C GLN A 339 4.93 13.63 -10.02
N LEU A 340 6.13 14.14 -9.74
CA LEU A 340 6.35 15.57 -9.51
C LEU A 340 6.82 16.34 -10.74
N ALA A 341 7.13 15.68 -11.87
CA ALA A 341 7.69 16.30 -13.07
C ALA A 341 6.94 17.55 -13.56
N ASN A 342 5.62 17.57 -13.42
CA ASN A 342 4.76 18.68 -13.87
C ASN A 342 4.18 19.50 -12.71
N HIS A 343 4.65 19.33 -11.49
CA HIS A 343 4.17 20.12 -10.35
C HIS A 343 5.02 21.39 -10.20
N PRO A 344 4.44 22.60 -10.22
CA PRO A 344 5.22 23.85 -10.34
C PRO A 344 6.08 24.18 -9.11
N LYS A 345 5.67 23.70 -7.92
CA LYS A 345 6.34 23.97 -6.64
C LYS A 345 6.78 22.65 -6.02
N ASN A 346 7.83 22.05 -6.56
CA ASN A 346 8.32 20.76 -6.07
C ASN A 346 9.82 20.73 -5.82
N ALA A 347 10.25 19.78 -4.97
CA ALA A 347 11.62 19.35 -4.84
C ALA A 347 11.68 17.84 -4.59
N VAL A 348 12.50 17.14 -5.36
CA VAL A 348 12.90 15.77 -5.04
C VAL A 348 14.27 15.83 -4.38
N THR A 349 14.42 15.18 -3.23
CA THR A 349 15.64 15.22 -2.39
C THR A 349 16.22 13.81 -2.23
N GLY A 350 17.44 13.73 -1.75
CA GLY A 350 17.97 12.48 -1.20
C GLY A 350 17.22 12.06 0.08
N MET A 351 17.70 10.98 0.69
CA MET A 351 17.02 10.33 1.84
C MET A 351 17.65 10.68 3.18
N THR A 352 18.68 11.53 3.22
CA THR A 352 19.30 11.98 4.45
C THR A 352 18.53 13.14 5.09
N PRO A 353 18.60 13.32 6.42
CA PRO A 353 17.99 14.45 7.09
C PRO A 353 18.43 15.80 6.54
N GLU A 354 19.72 15.93 6.18
CA GLU A 354 20.32 17.15 5.63
C GLU A 354 19.71 17.51 4.27
N GLU A 355 19.62 16.53 3.36
CA GLU A 355 19.03 16.71 2.04
C GLU A 355 17.53 17.06 2.12
N MET A 356 16.80 16.41 3.04
CA MET A 356 15.39 16.74 3.31
C MET A 356 15.24 18.18 3.82
N ALA A 357 16.07 18.58 4.81
CA ALA A 357 16.05 19.93 5.34
C ALA A 357 16.37 20.98 4.26
N GLU A 358 17.32 20.73 3.39
CA GLU A 358 17.63 21.62 2.27
C GLU A 358 16.49 21.73 1.25
N GLY A 359 15.86 20.60 0.92
CA GLY A 359 14.69 20.60 0.03
C GLY A 359 13.52 21.42 0.58
N ILE A 360 13.24 21.29 1.88
CA ILE A 360 12.20 22.05 2.57
C ILE A 360 12.56 23.54 2.67
N ALA A 361 13.81 23.86 3.00
CA ALA A 361 14.28 25.23 3.17
C ALA A 361 14.09 26.11 1.92
N ARG A 362 14.03 25.51 0.71
CA ARG A 362 13.73 26.24 -0.54
C ARG A 362 12.36 26.92 -0.53
N PHE A 363 11.44 26.46 0.30
CA PHE A 363 10.06 26.96 0.39
C PHE A 363 9.78 27.71 1.70
N LEU A 364 10.74 27.76 2.63
CA LEU A 364 10.64 28.53 3.87
C LEU A 364 11.00 30.00 3.64
N LYS A 365 10.24 30.88 4.26
CA LYS A 365 10.62 32.30 4.37
C LYS A 365 11.55 32.46 5.58
N ARG A 366 12.60 33.23 5.41
CA ARG A 366 13.44 33.69 6.51
C ARG A 366 12.75 34.80 7.29
#